data_df59e45ca0680dafc428f1c2f24d11fd
#
_entry.id   df59e45ca0680dafc428f1c2f24d11fd
#
_cell.length_a   1.000
_cell.length_b   1.000
_cell.length_c   1.000
_cell.angle_alpha   90.00
_cell.angle_beta   90.00
_cell.angle_gamma   90.00
#
_symmetry.space_group_name_H-M   'P 1'
#
loop_
_entity.id
_entity.type
_entity.pdbx_description
1 polymer ?
#
loop_
_entity_poly.entity_id
_entity_poly.type
_entity_poly.pdbx_seq_one_letter_code
_entity_poly.pdbx_strand_id
1 'polypeptide(L)'
;RVFLETFPLTKLDTQISTRFAKEIACDFTDVDCSKFDFFYTITANSPIIAGPSAGAAISVLTFSLIKNINFDENVAVTGTINSGGLIGPVGGLKAKIEAANKAGLKKVLIPMGELINGENKSFEKNESINETFDLDELRKKYEIEIIEVPTLDDAVFEFTGKKFREKKVNLTISQDYKDTMKMLAIQLCSRSTKLKNRISNLTVDNRTKTLLDNALNLSSKGKDSFSEGVYYSSASYCFGSNVEFNYLALLQLNLTENEVREKVKELRQEIENFDKTIEDEKIKTITDLESYMVVKERLLEAHGFLDLVEESMDNNKTNLRNLAYATERINSAKSWAQFLENTGKEFDFNDKVIENACRTKLSEVEERLQYVQLYFPQNLEGTRKELDYAYQDLKDGNYELCLFKASKAKANVDTVLSVFGVRTDNVAGVLNQKLSIVERNLVEETEKGVFPILGYSYFEYANSLKDSDPFSALLYSGYALELSNLDIYFKSSIREKINLFESIDKRLFIALIAGIILGIFAVKVFDFNKKGIGKKHRRKK
;
A
#
# COMPACT_ATOMS: atom_id res chain seq x y z
N ARG A 1 20.40 -7.83 -5.83
CA ARG A 1 19.61 -8.80 -6.63
C ARG A 1 19.18 -9.97 -5.76
N VAL A 2 18.18 -10.78 -6.23
CA VAL A 2 17.74 -12.01 -5.55
C VAL A 2 18.05 -13.20 -6.45
N PHE A 3 18.77 -14.16 -5.90
CA PHE A 3 19.08 -15.45 -6.51
C PHE A 3 18.43 -16.54 -5.68
N LEU A 4 17.72 -17.44 -6.31
CA LEU A 4 17.01 -18.52 -5.64
C LEU A 4 17.50 -19.86 -6.19
N GLU A 5 18.11 -20.65 -5.33
CA GLU A 5 18.43 -22.05 -5.58
C GLU A 5 17.42 -22.93 -4.86
N THR A 6 16.85 -23.88 -5.56
CA THR A 6 15.82 -24.74 -4.99
C THR A 6 16.06 -26.21 -5.30
N PHE A 7 15.96 -27.02 -4.28
CA PHE A 7 15.91 -28.47 -4.40
C PHE A 7 14.85 -29.01 -3.45
N PRO A 8 13.74 -29.42 -3.96
CA PRO A 8 13.28 -29.66 -5.35
C PRO A 8 12.85 -28.40 -6.12
N LEU A 9 12.06 -28.59 -7.20
CA LEU A 9 11.50 -27.50 -7.98
C LEU A 9 10.51 -26.65 -7.15
N THR A 10 10.48 -25.35 -7.40
CA THR A 10 9.51 -24.42 -6.80
C THR A 10 8.55 -23.86 -7.84
N LYS A 11 7.31 -23.67 -7.45
CA LYS A 11 6.34 -22.92 -8.26
C LYS A 11 6.66 -21.41 -8.24
N LEU A 12 6.02 -20.68 -9.15
CA LEU A 12 6.24 -19.24 -9.33
C LEU A 12 5.84 -18.45 -8.08
N ASP A 13 4.78 -18.86 -7.38
CA ASP A 13 4.29 -18.26 -6.15
C ASP A 13 5.37 -18.19 -5.04
N THR A 14 6.12 -19.27 -4.84
CA THR A 14 7.23 -19.29 -3.88
C THR A 14 8.36 -18.34 -4.30
N GLN A 15 8.65 -18.24 -5.60
CA GLN A 15 9.69 -17.34 -6.12
C GLN A 15 9.32 -15.88 -5.94
N ILE A 16 8.06 -15.50 -6.23
CA ILE A 16 7.55 -14.14 -6.07
C ILE A 16 7.54 -13.77 -4.60
N SER A 17 7.00 -14.65 -3.74
CA SER A 17 6.96 -14.46 -2.29
C SER A 17 8.37 -14.25 -1.69
N THR A 18 9.37 -15.00 -2.17
CA THR A 18 10.77 -14.83 -1.72
C THR A 18 11.31 -13.43 -2.06
N ARG A 19 11.04 -12.92 -3.25
CA ARG A 19 11.46 -11.57 -3.65
C ARG A 19 10.76 -10.50 -2.83
N PHE A 20 9.46 -10.62 -2.66
CA PHE A 20 8.68 -9.66 -1.87
C PHE A 20 9.09 -9.68 -0.39
N ALA A 21 9.33 -10.86 0.19
CA ALA A 21 9.82 -11.01 1.56
C ALA A 21 11.15 -10.27 1.80
N LYS A 22 12.06 -10.29 0.81
CA LYS A 22 13.30 -9.51 0.85
C LYS A 22 13.01 -8.01 0.84
N GLU A 23 12.11 -7.49 0.00
CA GLU A 23 11.79 -6.06 -0.04
C GLU A 23 11.20 -5.59 1.30
N ILE A 24 10.26 -6.34 1.85
CA ILE A 24 9.67 -6.03 3.18
C ILE A 24 10.74 -6.06 4.29
N ALA A 25 11.65 -7.02 4.29
CA ALA A 25 12.72 -7.06 5.29
C ALA A 25 13.69 -5.88 5.14
N CYS A 26 13.96 -5.45 3.92
CA CYS A 26 14.79 -4.29 3.64
C CYS A 26 14.15 -2.98 4.13
N ASP A 27 12.87 -2.77 3.82
CA ASP A 27 12.10 -1.65 4.34
C ASP A 27 12.07 -1.67 5.88
N PHE A 28 11.81 -2.83 6.46
CA PHE A 28 11.79 -3.01 7.91
C PHE A 28 13.13 -2.69 8.59
N THR A 29 14.25 -2.87 7.90
CA THR A 29 15.59 -2.57 8.42
C THR A 29 16.06 -1.14 8.15
N ASP A 30 15.34 -0.39 7.31
CA ASP A 30 15.73 0.94 6.79
C ASP A 30 17.14 0.90 6.13
N VAL A 31 17.42 -0.19 5.40
CA VAL A 31 18.72 -0.42 4.74
C VAL A 31 18.55 -0.41 3.24
N ASP A 32 19.39 0.35 2.53
CA ASP A 32 19.44 0.31 1.06
C ASP A 32 19.96 -1.05 0.57
N CYS A 33 19.04 -1.97 0.37
CA CYS A 33 19.34 -3.32 -0.11
C CYS A 33 19.74 -3.40 -1.59
N SER A 34 19.70 -2.29 -2.33
CA SER A 34 20.21 -2.25 -3.70
C SER A 34 21.72 -2.51 -3.78
N LYS A 35 22.41 -2.33 -2.66
CA LYS A 35 23.87 -2.56 -2.50
C LYS A 35 24.24 -4.03 -2.29
N PHE A 36 23.24 -4.93 -2.10
CA PHE A 36 23.46 -6.33 -1.77
C PHE A 36 22.88 -7.27 -2.82
N ASP A 37 23.54 -8.42 -2.97
CA ASP A 37 22.99 -9.59 -3.63
C ASP A 37 22.55 -10.60 -2.57
N PHE A 38 21.34 -11.13 -2.69
CA PHE A 38 20.75 -12.08 -1.76
C PHE A 38 20.66 -13.45 -2.44
N PHE A 39 21.23 -14.47 -1.80
CA PHE A 39 21.20 -15.84 -2.25
C PHE A 39 20.38 -16.67 -1.27
N TYR A 40 19.25 -17.21 -1.72
CA TYR A 40 18.41 -18.08 -0.92
C TYR A 40 18.47 -19.50 -1.44
N THR A 41 18.69 -20.45 -0.56
CA THR A 41 18.62 -21.88 -0.85
C THR A 41 17.43 -22.48 -0.11
N ILE A 42 16.47 -23.06 -0.83
CA ILE A 42 15.29 -23.72 -0.26
C ILE A 42 15.41 -25.22 -0.52
N THR A 43 15.42 -25.99 0.57
CA THR A 43 15.46 -27.46 0.52
C THR A 43 14.25 -28.07 1.20
N ALA A 44 13.67 -29.10 0.63
CA ALA A 44 12.57 -29.85 1.24
C ALA A 44 12.55 -31.31 0.76
N ASN A 45 11.99 -32.18 1.58
CA ASN A 45 11.76 -33.60 1.24
C ASN A 45 10.43 -33.78 0.48
N SER A 46 10.20 -32.95 -0.55
CA SER A 46 9.00 -32.96 -1.39
C SER A 46 9.43 -32.82 -2.84
N PRO A 47 8.74 -33.41 -3.82
CA PRO A 47 9.10 -33.23 -5.23
C PRO A 47 8.91 -31.81 -5.74
N ILE A 48 7.98 -31.05 -5.18
CA ILE A 48 7.68 -29.66 -5.55
C ILE A 48 7.34 -28.86 -4.30
N ILE A 49 7.90 -27.65 -4.20
CA ILE A 49 7.53 -26.65 -3.20
C ILE A 49 6.59 -25.63 -3.85
N ALA A 50 5.50 -25.31 -3.17
CA ALA A 50 4.51 -24.35 -3.62
C ALA A 50 3.94 -23.54 -2.46
N GLY A 51 3.42 -22.37 -2.77
CA GLY A 51 2.75 -21.46 -1.85
C GLY A 51 3.65 -20.38 -1.26
N PRO A 52 3.05 -19.25 -0.85
CA PRO A 52 3.73 -18.09 -0.30
C PRO A 52 4.02 -18.20 1.21
N SER A 53 3.72 -19.32 1.83
CA SER A 53 3.69 -19.50 3.29
C SER A 53 5.07 -19.42 3.98
N ALA A 54 6.16 -19.42 3.21
CA ALA A 54 7.52 -19.19 3.70
C ALA A 54 7.89 -17.68 3.78
N GLY A 55 7.03 -16.77 3.29
CA GLY A 55 7.34 -15.35 3.20
C GLY A 55 7.74 -14.73 4.53
N ALA A 56 7.00 -15.02 5.60
CA ALA A 56 7.34 -14.55 6.95
C ALA A 56 8.71 -15.07 7.41
N ALA A 57 9.00 -16.35 7.20
CA ALA A 57 10.28 -16.95 7.58
C ALA A 57 11.47 -16.34 6.82
N ILE A 58 11.30 -16.14 5.51
CA ILE A 58 12.32 -15.51 4.65
C ILE A 58 12.56 -14.05 5.08
N SER A 59 11.50 -13.31 5.46
CA SER A 59 11.64 -11.94 5.96
C SER A 59 12.41 -11.89 7.28
N VAL A 60 12.10 -12.77 8.25
CA VAL A 60 12.83 -12.87 9.53
C VAL A 60 14.30 -13.22 9.29
N LEU A 61 14.58 -14.21 8.44
CA LEU A 61 15.94 -14.61 8.09
C LEU A 61 16.71 -13.44 7.45
N THR A 62 16.11 -12.77 6.48
CA THR A 62 16.72 -11.63 5.78
C THR A 62 17.02 -10.49 6.74
N PHE A 63 16.06 -10.15 7.62
CA PHE A 63 16.24 -9.16 8.68
C PHE A 63 17.43 -9.52 9.58
N SER A 64 17.47 -10.76 10.06
CA SER A 64 18.52 -11.23 10.97
C SER A 64 19.91 -11.14 10.34
N LEU A 65 20.04 -11.48 9.05
CA LEU A 65 21.28 -11.36 8.29
C LEU A 65 21.71 -9.90 8.11
N ILE A 66 20.80 -9.00 7.72
CA ILE A 66 21.11 -7.59 7.52
C ILE A 66 21.56 -6.92 8.83
N LYS A 67 20.88 -7.23 9.93
CA LYS A 67 21.19 -6.67 11.26
C LYS A 67 22.29 -7.43 11.99
N ASN A 68 22.80 -8.53 11.42
CA ASN A 68 23.78 -9.43 12.03
C ASN A 68 23.37 -9.89 13.44
N ILE A 69 22.16 -10.44 13.55
CA ILE A 69 21.56 -10.88 14.81
C ILE A 69 21.31 -12.38 14.76
N ASN A 70 21.68 -13.08 15.82
CA ASN A 70 21.35 -14.48 15.99
C ASN A 70 19.86 -14.64 16.33
N PHE A 71 19.26 -15.69 15.83
CA PHE A 71 17.88 -16.08 16.10
C PHE A 71 17.82 -17.48 16.72
N ASP A 72 16.73 -17.77 17.43
CA ASP A 72 16.51 -19.08 18.05
C ASP A 72 16.08 -20.11 16.97
N GLU A 73 16.92 -21.11 16.74
CA GLU A 73 16.70 -22.20 15.78
C GLU A 73 15.59 -23.18 16.23
N ASN A 74 15.12 -23.09 17.47
CA ASN A 74 14.00 -23.90 17.96
C ASN A 74 12.62 -23.26 17.66
N VAL A 75 12.59 -22.12 16.99
CA VAL A 75 11.38 -21.41 16.59
C VAL A 75 11.15 -21.58 15.09
N ALA A 76 9.93 -21.90 14.71
CA ALA A 76 9.49 -21.86 13.31
C ALA A 76 8.39 -20.83 13.13
N VAL A 77 8.25 -20.29 11.93
CA VAL A 77 7.14 -19.42 11.53
C VAL A 77 6.53 -19.89 10.22
N THR A 78 5.24 -19.80 10.10
CA THR A 78 4.52 -19.92 8.83
C THR A 78 3.60 -18.73 8.67
N GLY A 79 3.58 -18.16 7.47
CA GLY A 79 2.75 -17.00 7.16
C GLY A 79 3.13 -16.41 5.81
N THR A 80 2.16 -15.83 5.12
CA THR A 80 2.47 -14.94 3.99
C THR A 80 3.03 -13.65 4.55
N ILE A 81 3.79 -12.92 3.77
CA ILE A 81 4.21 -11.56 4.12
C ILE A 81 3.51 -10.56 3.19
N ASN A 82 3.02 -9.47 3.75
CA ASN A 82 2.27 -8.44 3.04
C ASN A 82 2.90 -7.07 3.28
N SER A 83 2.40 -6.06 2.56
CA SER A 83 2.78 -4.66 2.73
C SER A 83 2.70 -4.25 4.20
N GLY A 84 3.57 -3.35 4.65
CA GLY A 84 3.71 -2.96 6.05
C GLY A 84 4.17 -4.07 7.00
N GLY A 85 4.66 -5.21 6.48
CA GLY A 85 5.13 -6.34 7.28
C GLY A 85 4.02 -7.14 7.95
N LEU A 86 2.77 -7.06 7.46
CA LEU A 86 1.66 -7.86 7.94
C LEU A 86 1.88 -9.35 7.60
N ILE A 87 1.77 -10.23 8.59
CA ILE A 87 1.79 -11.68 8.39
C ILE A 87 0.37 -12.15 8.14
N GLY A 88 0.15 -12.73 6.96
CA GLY A 88 -1.18 -13.15 6.52
C GLY A 88 -1.40 -14.66 6.55
N PRO A 89 -2.66 -15.07 6.38
CA PRO A 89 -3.12 -16.44 6.57
C PRO A 89 -2.50 -17.44 5.60
N VAL A 90 -2.48 -18.72 6.04
CA VAL A 90 -1.91 -19.83 5.29
C VAL A 90 -2.71 -21.11 5.52
N GLY A 91 -2.75 -22.00 4.53
CA GLY A 91 -3.37 -23.30 4.67
C GLY A 91 -2.51 -24.34 5.38
N GLY A 92 -3.15 -25.43 5.83
CA GLY A 92 -2.47 -26.60 6.38
C GLY A 92 -1.81 -26.39 7.74
N LEU A 93 -2.32 -25.49 8.59
CA LEU A 93 -1.72 -25.14 9.87
C LEU A 93 -1.54 -26.35 10.80
N LYS A 94 -2.55 -27.21 10.93
CA LYS A 94 -2.47 -28.42 11.77
C LYS A 94 -1.27 -29.27 11.36
N ALA A 95 -1.14 -29.59 10.07
CA ALA A 95 -0.04 -30.39 9.56
C ALA A 95 1.33 -29.73 9.78
N LYS A 96 1.42 -28.41 9.68
CA LYS A 96 2.64 -27.63 9.92
C LYS A 96 3.04 -27.65 11.39
N ILE A 97 2.07 -27.47 12.30
CA ILE A 97 2.31 -27.56 13.75
C ILE A 97 2.75 -28.99 14.14
N GLU A 98 2.07 -30.01 13.59
CA GLU A 98 2.46 -31.41 13.81
C GLU A 98 3.87 -31.71 13.30
N ALA A 99 4.24 -31.19 12.13
CA ALA A 99 5.57 -31.35 11.57
C ALA A 99 6.64 -30.65 12.44
N ALA A 100 6.36 -29.45 12.92
CA ALA A 100 7.25 -28.73 13.82
C ALA A 100 7.47 -29.49 15.15
N ASN A 101 6.39 -30.02 15.73
CA ASN A 101 6.50 -30.85 16.94
C ASN A 101 7.32 -32.13 16.69
N LYS A 102 7.11 -32.83 15.56
CA LYS A 102 7.91 -34.00 15.16
C LYS A 102 9.38 -33.69 14.94
N ALA A 103 9.67 -32.45 14.47
CA ALA A 103 11.04 -31.97 14.30
C ALA A 103 11.72 -31.57 15.63
N GLY A 104 10.99 -31.61 16.74
CA GLY A 104 11.51 -31.25 18.07
C GLY A 104 11.63 -29.75 18.31
N LEU A 105 10.95 -28.92 17.51
CA LEU A 105 10.92 -27.47 17.73
C LEU A 105 10.13 -27.15 18.99
N LYS A 106 10.49 -26.05 19.64
CA LYS A 106 9.88 -25.61 20.90
C LYS A 106 8.74 -24.64 20.69
N LYS A 107 8.78 -23.88 19.59
CA LYS A 107 7.83 -22.80 19.32
C LYS A 107 7.46 -22.74 17.85
N VAL A 108 6.18 -22.51 17.56
CA VAL A 108 5.65 -22.25 16.21
C VAL A 108 4.87 -20.95 16.21
N LEU A 109 5.27 -20.04 15.33
CA LEU A 109 4.58 -18.79 15.08
C LEU A 109 3.63 -18.97 13.90
N ILE A 110 2.39 -18.54 14.07
CA ILE A 110 1.32 -18.64 13.08
C ILE A 110 0.68 -17.26 12.86
N PRO A 111 0.02 -17.03 11.72
CA PRO A 111 -0.72 -15.80 11.49
C PRO A 111 -1.82 -15.61 12.54
N MET A 112 -2.11 -14.35 12.87
CA MET A 112 -3.18 -14.03 13.79
C MET A 112 -4.56 -14.19 13.15
N GLY A 113 -5.55 -14.60 13.95
CA GLY A 113 -6.96 -14.75 13.54
C GLY A 113 -7.31 -16.12 12.99
N GLU A 114 -6.35 -17.02 12.78
CA GLU A 114 -6.62 -18.40 12.37
C GLU A 114 -7.05 -19.32 13.54
N LEU A 115 -6.95 -18.80 14.76
CA LEU A 115 -7.26 -19.51 16.00
C LEU A 115 -8.73 -19.59 16.34
N ILE A 116 -9.58 -18.90 15.60
CA ILE A 116 -10.97 -18.80 15.94
C ILE A 116 -11.72 -19.85 15.16
N ASN A 117 -11.82 -21.06 15.75
CA ASN A 117 -12.74 -22.14 15.38
C ASN A 117 -13.23 -22.05 13.91
N GLY A 118 -12.31 -22.13 12.97
CA GLY A 118 -12.63 -22.24 11.56
C GLY A 118 -12.84 -23.70 11.21
N GLU A 119 -14.03 -24.06 10.76
CA GLU A 119 -14.20 -25.25 9.96
C GLU A 119 -13.25 -25.14 8.76
N ASN A 120 -12.08 -25.75 8.82
CA ASN A 120 -11.22 -25.93 7.65
C ASN A 120 -11.96 -26.88 6.71
N LYS A 121 -12.81 -26.32 5.85
CA LYS A 121 -13.29 -27.03 4.67
C LYS A 121 -12.11 -27.15 3.73
N SER A 122 -11.30 -28.18 3.90
CA SER A 122 -10.42 -28.63 2.84
C SER A 122 -11.29 -29.09 1.68
N PHE A 123 -11.31 -28.30 0.60
CA PHE A 123 -11.98 -28.67 -0.65
C PHE A 123 -11.14 -29.67 -1.45
N GLU A 124 -10.67 -30.75 -0.84
CA GLU A 124 -10.34 -31.94 -1.60
C GLU A 124 -11.64 -32.70 -1.86
N LYS A 125 -11.99 -32.79 -3.14
CA LYS A 125 -13.11 -33.58 -3.63
C LYS A 125 -13.03 -34.99 -3.02
N ASN A 126 -13.97 -35.30 -2.16
CA ASN A 126 -14.41 -36.63 -1.71
C ASN A 126 -14.24 -37.02 -0.23
N GLU A 127 -13.82 -36.13 0.66
CA GLU A 127 -14.01 -36.43 2.08
C GLU A 127 -14.54 -35.21 2.83
N SER A 128 -15.75 -35.37 3.39
CA SER A 128 -16.35 -34.42 4.33
C SER A 128 -15.59 -34.48 5.66
N ILE A 129 -14.44 -33.84 5.74
CA ILE A 129 -13.71 -33.66 6.99
C ILE A 129 -14.17 -32.34 7.60
N ASN A 130 -15.24 -32.43 8.40
CA ASN A 130 -15.58 -31.44 9.40
C ASN A 130 -14.58 -31.58 10.57
N GLU A 131 -13.31 -31.36 10.38
CA GLU A 131 -12.38 -31.22 11.50
C GLU A 131 -12.41 -29.75 11.94
N THR A 132 -13.20 -29.47 12.96
CA THR A 132 -13.07 -28.26 13.75
C THR A 132 -11.68 -28.26 14.37
N PHE A 133 -10.88 -27.27 13.99
CA PHE A 133 -9.52 -27.12 14.48
C PHE A 133 -9.55 -26.29 15.75
N ASP A 134 -9.37 -26.95 16.90
CA ASP A 134 -9.22 -26.30 18.20
C ASP A 134 -7.73 -26.23 18.56
N LEU A 135 -7.18 -25.01 18.60
CA LEU A 135 -5.79 -24.80 19.00
C LEU A 135 -5.51 -25.13 20.45
N ASP A 136 -6.46 -24.92 21.32
CA ASP A 136 -6.28 -25.27 22.73
C ASP A 136 -6.19 -26.79 22.89
N GLU A 137 -6.84 -27.54 21.99
CA GLU A 137 -6.64 -28.98 21.89
C GLU A 137 -5.23 -29.31 21.39
N LEU A 138 -4.71 -28.64 20.38
CA LEU A 138 -3.36 -28.87 19.88
C LEU A 138 -2.29 -28.43 20.88
N ARG A 139 -2.48 -27.32 21.58
CA ARG A 139 -1.59 -26.88 22.66
C ARG A 139 -1.52 -27.90 23.78
N LYS A 140 -2.65 -28.56 24.11
CA LYS A 140 -2.68 -29.63 25.12
C LYS A 140 -2.09 -30.95 24.62
N LYS A 141 -2.20 -31.20 23.32
CA LYS A 141 -1.76 -32.48 22.71
C LYS A 141 -0.26 -32.50 22.44
N TYR A 142 0.33 -31.36 22.09
CA TYR A 142 1.73 -31.25 21.72
C TYR A 142 2.49 -30.37 22.72
N GLU A 143 3.69 -30.81 23.09
CA GLU A 143 4.61 -30.03 23.96
C GLU A 143 5.33 -28.91 23.17
N ILE A 144 4.57 -28.13 22.38
CA ILE A 144 5.07 -27.03 21.56
C ILE A 144 4.28 -25.76 21.84
N GLU A 145 4.98 -24.65 22.01
CA GLU A 145 4.36 -23.35 22.18
C GLU A 145 3.85 -22.84 20.82
N ILE A 146 2.57 -22.46 20.73
CA ILE A 146 1.94 -21.94 19.52
C ILE A 146 1.54 -20.48 19.77
N ILE A 147 2.17 -19.55 19.05
CA ILE A 147 1.97 -18.11 19.22
C ILE A 147 1.45 -17.51 17.92
N GLU A 148 0.41 -16.67 18.03
CA GLU A 148 -0.07 -15.85 16.94
C GLU A 148 0.79 -14.58 16.81
N VAL A 149 1.28 -14.34 15.60
CA VAL A 149 2.08 -13.15 15.28
C VAL A 149 1.44 -12.37 14.12
N PRO A 150 0.99 -11.14 14.39
CA PRO A 150 0.34 -10.31 13.36
C PRO A 150 1.34 -9.68 12.39
N THR A 151 2.59 -9.44 12.82
CA THR A 151 3.54 -8.65 12.05
C THR A 151 4.95 -9.25 12.07
N LEU A 152 5.76 -8.80 11.11
CA LEU A 152 7.19 -9.13 11.08
C LEU A 152 7.92 -8.73 12.37
N ASP A 153 7.54 -7.59 12.98
CA ASP A 153 8.13 -7.14 14.25
C ASP A 153 7.87 -8.13 15.38
N ASP A 154 6.62 -8.62 15.48
CA ASP A 154 6.26 -9.62 16.49
C ASP A 154 7.00 -10.93 16.24
N ALA A 155 7.10 -11.37 14.96
CA ALA A 155 7.86 -12.56 14.63
C ALA A 155 9.35 -12.41 14.95
N VAL A 156 9.96 -11.29 14.59
CA VAL A 156 11.38 -10.99 14.90
C VAL A 156 11.61 -10.97 16.42
N PHE A 157 10.67 -10.42 17.20
CA PHE A 157 10.75 -10.46 18.65
C PHE A 157 10.76 -11.90 19.19
N GLU A 158 9.88 -12.75 18.69
CA GLU A 158 9.79 -14.16 19.13
C GLU A 158 11.05 -14.97 18.76
N PHE A 159 11.70 -14.66 17.64
CA PHE A 159 12.94 -15.31 17.22
C PHE A 159 14.18 -14.80 17.95
N THR A 160 14.19 -13.52 18.37
CA THR A 160 15.41 -12.85 18.86
C THR A 160 15.35 -12.41 20.31
N GLY A 161 14.16 -12.35 20.90
CA GLY A 161 13.91 -11.76 22.21
C GLY A 161 14.07 -10.24 22.28
N LYS A 162 14.25 -9.57 21.13
CA LYS A 162 14.52 -8.13 21.05
C LYS A 162 13.46 -7.41 20.22
N LYS A 163 13.01 -6.26 20.71
CA LYS A 163 12.16 -5.33 19.94
C LYS A 163 13.06 -4.35 19.19
N PHE A 164 12.83 -4.21 17.89
CA PHE A 164 13.60 -3.33 17.01
C PHE A 164 12.83 -2.08 16.61
N ARG A 165 11.50 -2.12 16.70
CA ARG A 165 10.64 -0.96 16.50
C ARG A 165 9.94 -0.60 17.79
N GLU A 166 9.98 0.68 18.17
CA GLU A 166 9.17 1.19 19.26
C GLU A 166 7.72 1.37 18.81
N LYS A 167 6.76 1.12 19.72
CA LYS A 167 5.36 1.39 19.42
C LYS A 167 5.16 2.90 19.35
N LYS A 168 5.15 3.46 18.14
CA LYS A 168 4.87 4.88 17.92
C LYS A 168 3.36 5.11 17.97
N VAL A 169 2.93 6.11 18.72
CA VAL A 169 1.56 6.16 19.24
C VAL A 169 0.66 7.18 18.56
N ASN A 170 1.13 8.08 17.72
CA ASN A 170 0.22 9.08 17.11
C ASN A 170 0.61 9.44 15.68
N LEU A 171 -0.33 9.24 14.77
CA LEU A 171 -0.24 9.75 13.40
C LEU A 171 -0.29 11.28 13.41
N THR A 172 0.86 11.90 13.16
CA THR A 172 0.97 13.37 13.05
C THR A 172 0.89 13.75 11.59
N ILE A 173 -0.24 14.31 11.19
CA ILE A 173 -0.46 14.75 9.81
C ILE A 173 -0.04 16.20 9.68
N SER A 174 0.66 16.54 8.59
CA SER A 174 1.05 17.91 8.30
C SER A 174 -0.17 18.83 8.22
N GLN A 175 -0.02 20.07 8.66
CA GLN A 175 -1.13 21.04 8.62
C GLN A 175 -1.52 21.35 7.17
N ASP A 176 -0.55 21.47 6.26
CA ASP A 176 -0.78 21.74 4.84
C ASP A 176 -1.66 20.65 4.20
N TYR A 177 -1.41 19.38 4.53
CA TYR A 177 -2.26 18.29 4.07
C TYR A 177 -3.69 18.41 4.61
N LYS A 178 -3.83 18.65 5.93
CA LYS A 178 -5.17 18.83 6.54
C LYS A 178 -5.93 19.97 5.88
N ASP A 179 -5.25 21.08 5.60
CA ASP A 179 -5.86 22.23 4.98
C ASP A 179 -6.26 21.94 3.53
N THR A 180 -5.44 21.21 2.76
CA THR A 180 -5.78 20.78 1.40
C THR A 180 -6.96 19.78 1.39
N MET A 181 -6.95 18.77 2.28
CA MET A 181 -8.08 17.84 2.42
C MET A 181 -9.37 18.55 2.85
N LYS A 182 -9.26 19.53 3.75
CA LYS A 182 -10.38 20.38 4.13
C LYS A 182 -10.94 21.17 2.96
N MET A 183 -10.06 21.72 2.11
CA MET A 183 -10.49 22.44 0.90
C MET A 183 -11.17 21.53 -0.10
N LEU A 184 -10.67 20.31 -0.32
CA LEU A 184 -11.31 19.28 -1.13
C LEU A 184 -12.74 18.97 -0.60
N ALA A 185 -12.89 18.77 0.70
CA ALA A 185 -14.19 18.53 1.31
C ALA A 185 -15.14 19.74 1.15
N ILE A 186 -14.65 20.97 1.36
CA ILE A 186 -15.42 22.19 1.15
C ILE A 186 -15.90 22.28 -0.29
N GLN A 187 -15.07 22.02 -1.28
CA GLN A 187 -15.44 22.09 -2.71
C GLN A 187 -16.57 21.10 -3.03
N LEU A 188 -16.39 19.82 -2.67
CA LEU A 188 -17.38 18.78 -2.97
C LEU A 188 -18.68 18.99 -2.21
N CYS A 189 -18.65 19.40 -0.93
CA CYS A 189 -19.86 19.62 -0.13
C CYS A 189 -20.56 20.94 -0.51
N SER A 190 -19.83 21.98 -0.92
CA SER A 190 -20.43 23.19 -1.48
C SER A 190 -21.15 22.90 -2.80
N ARG A 191 -20.59 22.00 -3.64
CA ARG A 191 -21.24 21.53 -4.85
C ARG A 191 -22.53 20.79 -4.52
N SER A 192 -22.54 19.92 -3.50
CA SER A 192 -23.75 19.25 -3.02
C SER A 192 -24.85 20.25 -2.69
N THR A 193 -24.52 21.33 -1.99
CA THR A 193 -25.48 22.39 -1.66
C THR A 193 -26.00 23.11 -2.92
N LYS A 194 -25.12 23.41 -3.89
CA LYS A 194 -25.53 24.03 -5.15
C LYS A 194 -26.47 23.14 -5.97
N LEU A 195 -26.16 21.85 -6.07
CA LEU A 195 -27.00 20.88 -6.79
C LEU A 195 -28.35 20.68 -6.11
N LYS A 196 -28.38 20.58 -4.77
CA LYS A 196 -29.61 20.52 -3.99
C LYS A 196 -30.53 21.72 -4.29
N ASN A 197 -29.98 22.93 -4.35
CA ASN A 197 -30.76 24.14 -4.65
C ASN A 197 -31.34 24.13 -6.06
N ARG A 198 -30.72 23.48 -7.05
CA ARG A 198 -31.24 23.34 -8.42
C ARG A 198 -32.49 22.49 -8.50
N ILE A 199 -32.63 21.51 -7.59
CA ILE A 199 -33.78 20.59 -7.58
C ILE A 199 -34.89 21.01 -6.61
N SER A 200 -34.85 22.24 -6.07
CA SER A 200 -35.83 22.73 -5.08
C SER A 200 -37.27 22.65 -5.55
N ASN A 201 -37.52 22.70 -6.86
CA ASN A 201 -38.85 22.66 -7.49
C ASN A 201 -39.19 21.28 -8.11
N LEU A 202 -38.44 20.22 -7.74
CA LEU A 202 -38.67 18.89 -8.29
C LEU A 202 -40.03 18.33 -7.84
N THR A 203 -40.83 17.88 -8.81
CA THR A 203 -42.05 17.10 -8.53
C THR A 203 -41.64 15.72 -8.04
N VAL A 204 -41.94 15.40 -6.78
CA VAL A 204 -41.47 14.18 -6.13
C VAL A 204 -42.50 13.07 -6.31
N ASP A 205 -42.15 12.04 -7.08
CA ASP A 205 -42.85 10.74 -7.10
C ASP A 205 -42.13 9.75 -6.15
N ASN A 206 -42.64 8.53 -6.01
CA ASN A 206 -42.06 7.53 -5.10
C ASN A 206 -40.61 7.16 -5.44
N ARG A 207 -40.22 7.17 -6.72
CA ARG A 207 -38.88 6.82 -7.17
C ARG A 207 -37.88 7.96 -6.90
N THR A 208 -38.25 9.17 -7.28
CA THR A 208 -37.42 10.37 -7.06
C THR A 208 -37.31 10.70 -5.57
N LYS A 209 -38.32 10.35 -4.75
CA LYS A 209 -38.24 10.49 -3.29
C LYS A 209 -37.13 9.65 -2.69
N THR A 210 -37.06 8.37 -3.04
CA THR A 210 -36.02 7.48 -2.52
C THR A 210 -34.59 7.99 -2.88
N LEU A 211 -34.42 8.48 -4.12
CA LEU A 211 -33.16 9.06 -4.58
C LEU A 211 -32.81 10.35 -3.81
N LEU A 212 -33.83 11.20 -3.60
CA LEU A 212 -33.66 12.44 -2.84
C LEU A 212 -33.30 12.16 -1.38
N ASP A 213 -34.00 11.24 -0.73
CA ASP A 213 -33.71 10.84 0.65
C ASP A 213 -32.28 10.27 0.79
N ASN A 214 -31.83 9.46 -0.16
CA ASN A 214 -30.44 8.95 -0.21
C ASN A 214 -29.43 10.10 -0.38
N ALA A 215 -29.66 11.01 -1.33
CA ALA A 215 -28.81 12.18 -1.55
C ALA A 215 -28.70 13.06 -0.30
N LEU A 216 -29.83 13.29 0.39
CA LEU A 216 -29.87 14.07 1.63
C LEU A 216 -29.13 13.38 2.77
N ASN A 217 -29.29 12.06 2.92
CA ASN A 217 -28.56 11.28 3.92
C ASN A 217 -27.04 11.34 3.70
N LEU A 218 -26.58 11.14 2.47
CA LEU A 218 -25.16 11.26 2.12
C LEU A 218 -24.63 12.68 2.38
N SER A 219 -25.42 13.72 2.00
CA SER A 219 -25.06 15.11 2.28
C SER A 219 -24.96 15.41 3.78
N SER A 220 -25.84 14.81 4.61
CA SER A 220 -25.76 14.94 6.07
C SER A 220 -24.50 14.28 6.60
N LYS A 221 -24.26 13.01 6.26
CA LYS A 221 -23.03 12.30 6.64
C LYS A 221 -21.76 13.07 6.26
N GLY A 222 -21.75 13.69 5.06
CA GLY A 222 -20.63 14.53 4.64
C GLY A 222 -20.41 15.74 5.56
N LYS A 223 -21.49 16.42 6.00
CA LYS A 223 -21.39 17.54 6.94
C LYS A 223 -20.97 17.11 8.34
N ASP A 224 -21.49 16.00 8.82
CA ASP A 224 -21.16 15.44 10.12
C ASP A 224 -19.66 15.07 10.17
N SER A 225 -19.16 14.33 9.18
CA SER A 225 -17.73 14.01 9.04
C SER A 225 -16.86 15.26 8.92
N PHE A 226 -17.34 16.32 8.23
CA PHE A 226 -16.62 17.59 8.15
C PHE A 226 -16.47 18.25 9.53
N SER A 227 -17.54 18.25 10.32
CA SER A 227 -17.53 18.84 11.67
C SER A 227 -16.61 18.08 12.64
N GLU A 228 -16.43 16.77 12.40
CA GLU A 228 -15.53 15.91 13.16
C GLU A 228 -14.06 16.02 12.70
N GLY A 229 -13.79 16.77 11.62
CA GLY A 229 -12.45 16.92 11.05
C GLY A 229 -12.00 15.74 10.18
N VAL A 230 -12.92 14.83 9.81
CA VAL A 230 -12.70 13.65 8.96
C VAL A 230 -12.97 14.05 7.51
N TYR A 231 -11.99 14.73 6.90
CA TYR A 231 -12.21 15.47 5.66
C TYR A 231 -12.33 14.61 4.42
N TYR A 232 -11.57 13.50 4.32
CA TYR A 232 -11.69 12.61 3.18
C TYR A 232 -13.05 11.90 3.16
N SER A 233 -13.51 11.41 4.31
CA SER A 233 -14.83 10.79 4.44
C SER A 233 -15.94 11.79 4.11
N SER A 234 -15.80 13.04 4.58
CA SER A 234 -16.69 14.15 4.21
C SER A 234 -16.75 14.33 2.68
N ALA A 235 -15.59 14.42 2.03
CA ALA A 235 -15.49 14.56 0.58
C ALA A 235 -16.15 13.37 -0.16
N SER A 236 -15.92 12.15 0.34
CA SER A 236 -16.46 10.91 -0.24
C SER A 236 -18.01 10.87 -0.15
N TYR A 237 -18.59 11.18 1.01
CA TYR A 237 -20.02 11.25 1.17
C TYR A 237 -20.66 12.37 0.32
N CYS A 238 -20.01 13.56 0.27
CA CYS A 238 -20.46 14.66 -0.57
C CYS A 238 -20.37 14.32 -2.06
N PHE A 239 -19.35 13.59 -2.51
CA PHE A 239 -19.27 13.09 -3.88
C PHE A 239 -20.48 12.19 -4.21
N GLY A 240 -20.78 11.20 -3.38
CA GLY A 240 -21.94 10.33 -3.57
C GLY A 240 -23.26 11.15 -3.62
N SER A 241 -23.42 12.12 -2.73
CA SER A 241 -24.54 13.04 -2.73
C SER A 241 -24.63 13.87 -4.02
N ASN A 242 -23.49 14.34 -4.56
CA ASN A 242 -23.43 15.11 -5.80
C ASN A 242 -23.92 14.29 -7.00
N VAL A 243 -23.53 13.01 -7.09
CA VAL A 243 -24.01 12.11 -8.15
C VAL A 243 -25.54 12.01 -8.14
N GLU A 244 -26.13 11.77 -6.97
CA GLU A 244 -27.59 11.63 -6.83
C GLU A 244 -28.31 12.95 -7.11
N PHE A 245 -27.85 14.08 -6.57
CA PHE A 245 -28.46 15.39 -6.84
C PHE A 245 -28.31 15.82 -8.31
N ASN A 246 -27.15 15.54 -8.94
CA ASN A 246 -26.94 15.84 -10.35
C ASN A 246 -27.85 14.99 -11.25
N TYR A 247 -28.02 13.71 -10.91
CA TYR A 247 -28.95 12.84 -11.62
C TYR A 247 -30.39 13.35 -11.52
N LEU A 248 -30.85 13.75 -10.34
CA LEU A 248 -32.18 14.36 -10.14
C LEU A 248 -32.34 15.67 -10.94
N ALA A 249 -31.30 16.50 -10.97
CA ALA A 249 -31.29 17.74 -11.75
C ALA A 249 -31.38 17.46 -13.27
N LEU A 250 -30.69 16.45 -13.78
CA LEU A 250 -30.77 16.06 -15.19
C LEU A 250 -32.15 15.50 -15.55
N LEU A 251 -32.79 14.73 -14.66
CA LEU A 251 -34.16 14.24 -14.87
C LEU A 251 -35.15 15.39 -15.01
N GLN A 252 -34.99 16.49 -14.24
CA GLN A 252 -35.86 17.66 -14.28
C GLN A 252 -35.75 18.44 -15.61
N LEU A 253 -34.62 18.38 -16.29
CA LEU A 253 -34.37 19.14 -17.51
C LEU A 253 -35.07 18.55 -18.74
N ASN A 254 -35.59 17.32 -18.70
CA ASN A 254 -36.24 16.63 -19.81
C ASN A 254 -35.43 16.73 -21.13
N LEU A 255 -34.09 16.48 -21.05
CA LEU A 255 -33.17 16.65 -22.17
C LEU A 255 -33.56 15.75 -23.35
N THR A 256 -33.51 16.31 -24.54
CA THR A 256 -33.58 15.56 -25.79
C THR A 256 -32.27 14.78 -26.01
N GLU A 257 -32.32 13.75 -26.84
CA GLU A 257 -31.11 12.96 -27.17
C GLU A 257 -29.98 13.84 -27.76
N ASN A 258 -30.32 14.80 -28.62
CA ASN A 258 -29.35 15.73 -29.18
C ASN A 258 -28.65 16.59 -28.11
N GLU A 259 -29.41 17.10 -27.13
CA GLU A 259 -28.84 17.87 -26.02
C GLU A 259 -27.96 17.00 -25.14
N VAL A 260 -28.25 15.71 -24.97
CA VAL A 260 -27.39 14.77 -24.26
C VAL A 260 -26.10 14.51 -25.06
N ARG A 261 -26.18 14.33 -26.39
CA ARG A 261 -24.98 14.16 -27.25
C ARG A 261 -24.05 15.38 -27.20
N GLU A 262 -24.61 16.58 -27.23
CA GLU A 262 -23.78 17.81 -27.07
C GLU A 262 -23.13 17.86 -25.68
N LYS A 263 -23.82 17.52 -24.60
CA LYS A 263 -23.23 17.44 -23.26
C LYS A 263 -22.11 16.41 -23.17
N VAL A 264 -22.27 15.24 -23.77
CA VAL A 264 -21.23 14.21 -23.84
C VAL A 264 -19.99 14.76 -24.56
N LYS A 265 -20.17 15.42 -25.69
CA LYS A 265 -19.09 16.02 -26.46
C LYS A 265 -18.36 17.12 -25.67
N GLU A 266 -19.09 18.00 -25.00
CA GLU A 266 -18.52 19.03 -24.12
C GLU A 266 -17.67 18.42 -22.99
N LEU A 267 -18.18 17.38 -22.32
CA LEU A 267 -17.48 16.71 -21.24
C LEU A 267 -16.23 15.97 -21.74
N ARG A 268 -16.28 15.32 -22.92
CA ARG A 268 -15.09 14.70 -23.52
C ARG A 268 -13.99 15.74 -23.80
N GLN A 269 -14.36 16.88 -24.36
CA GLN A 269 -13.41 17.96 -24.58
C GLN A 269 -12.84 18.54 -23.28
N GLU A 270 -13.66 18.63 -22.25
CA GLU A 270 -13.23 19.03 -20.90
C GLU A 270 -12.20 18.06 -20.32
N ILE A 271 -12.45 16.73 -20.44
CA ILE A 271 -11.52 15.68 -20.02
C ILE A 271 -10.20 15.80 -20.77
N GLU A 272 -10.23 15.86 -22.13
CA GLU A 272 -9.03 15.93 -22.96
C GLU A 272 -8.17 17.17 -22.63
N ASN A 273 -8.82 18.32 -22.46
CA ASN A 273 -8.11 19.55 -22.12
C ASN A 273 -7.47 19.47 -20.73
N PHE A 274 -8.19 18.91 -19.75
CA PHE A 274 -7.68 18.78 -18.40
C PHE A 274 -6.58 17.72 -18.31
N ASP A 275 -6.73 16.61 -19.01
CA ASP A 275 -5.73 15.54 -19.06
C ASP A 275 -4.38 16.04 -19.59
N LYS A 276 -4.37 16.85 -20.65
CA LYS A 276 -3.16 17.50 -21.16
C LYS A 276 -2.47 18.37 -20.12
N THR A 277 -3.22 19.07 -19.29
CA THR A 277 -2.60 19.90 -18.23
C THR A 277 -1.95 19.05 -17.15
N ILE A 278 -2.47 17.86 -16.90
CA ILE A 278 -1.94 16.93 -15.89
C ILE A 278 -0.73 16.16 -16.41
N GLU A 279 -0.66 15.86 -17.71
CA GLU A 279 0.50 15.18 -18.32
C GLU A 279 1.79 15.99 -18.26
N ASP A 280 1.69 17.34 -18.22
CA ASP A 280 2.84 18.23 -18.10
C ASP A 280 3.39 18.33 -16.66
N GLU A 281 2.67 17.81 -15.66
CA GLU A 281 3.06 17.88 -14.25
C GLU A 281 4.21 16.91 -13.93
N LYS A 282 5.13 17.37 -13.10
CA LYS A 282 6.30 16.58 -12.70
C LYS A 282 6.01 15.82 -11.41
N ILE A 283 5.97 14.51 -11.52
CA ILE A 283 5.88 13.61 -10.37
C ILE A 283 7.26 13.53 -9.71
N LYS A 284 7.35 13.92 -8.43
CA LYS A 284 8.60 13.90 -7.64
C LYS A 284 8.46 13.16 -6.32
N THR A 285 7.28 13.16 -5.73
CA THR A 285 7.00 12.56 -4.43
C THR A 285 5.99 11.43 -4.57
N ILE A 286 5.87 10.58 -3.55
CA ILE A 286 4.79 9.57 -3.50
C ILE A 286 3.42 10.24 -3.50
N THR A 287 3.28 11.38 -2.83
CA THR A 287 2.03 12.15 -2.82
C THR A 287 1.64 12.59 -4.24
N ASP A 288 2.61 13.09 -5.04
CA ASP A 288 2.36 13.46 -6.43
C ASP A 288 1.94 12.24 -7.26
N LEU A 289 2.67 11.12 -7.13
CA LEU A 289 2.37 9.88 -7.84
C LEU A 289 0.96 9.39 -7.55
N GLU A 290 0.59 9.30 -6.28
CA GLU A 290 -0.75 8.85 -5.86
C GLU A 290 -1.85 9.82 -6.30
N SER A 291 -1.60 11.12 -6.24
CA SER A 291 -2.54 12.14 -6.71
C SER A 291 -2.75 12.02 -8.22
N TYR A 292 -1.66 11.87 -8.98
CA TYR A 292 -1.71 11.64 -10.42
C TYR A 292 -2.51 10.38 -10.76
N MET A 293 -2.24 9.26 -10.09
CA MET A 293 -2.99 8.00 -10.26
C MET A 293 -4.50 8.20 -10.09
N VAL A 294 -4.92 8.90 -9.03
CA VAL A 294 -6.34 9.16 -8.78
C VAL A 294 -6.95 10.07 -9.83
N VAL A 295 -6.25 11.13 -10.23
CA VAL A 295 -6.75 12.03 -11.28
C VAL A 295 -6.96 11.27 -12.59
N LYS A 296 -5.95 10.52 -13.05
CA LYS A 296 -6.04 9.72 -14.29
C LYS A 296 -7.13 8.64 -14.20
N GLU A 297 -7.26 7.93 -13.06
CA GLU A 297 -8.33 6.95 -12.86
C GLU A 297 -9.72 7.60 -13.01
N ARG A 298 -9.93 8.76 -12.38
CA ARG A 298 -11.24 9.45 -12.44
C ARG A 298 -11.58 9.96 -13.82
N LEU A 299 -10.59 10.43 -14.59
CA LEU A 299 -10.79 10.83 -15.98
C LEU A 299 -11.12 9.61 -16.86
N LEU A 300 -10.42 8.49 -16.67
CA LEU A 300 -10.69 7.25 -17.39
C LEU A 300 -12.09 6.71 -17.07
N GLU A 301 -12.49 6.70 -15.79
CA GLU A 301 -13.84 6.32 -15.38
C GLU A 301 -14.89 7.24 -16.00
N ALA A 302 -14.65 8.56 -16.03
CA ALA A 302 -15.56 9.51 -16.67
C ALA A 302 -15.74 9.19 -18.15
N HIS A 303 -14.65 8.88 -18.89
CA HIS A 303 -14.73 8.42 -20.28
C HIS A 303 -15.61 7.17 -20.42
N GLY A 304 -15.35 6.13 -19.61
CA GLY A 304 -16.13 4.90 -19.64
C GLY A 304 -17.63 5.12 -19.37
N PHE A 305 -17.98 6.03 -18.43
CA PHE A 305 -19.38 6.38 -18.19
C PHE A 305 -20.00 7.15 -19.37
N LEU A 306 -19.23 7.99 -20.07
CA LEU A 306 -19.71 8.66 -21.30
C LEU A 306 -19.93 7.65 -22.44
N ASP A 307 -19.07 6.63 -22.60
CA ASP A 307 -19.27 5.54 -23.56
C ASP A 307 -20.60 4.80 -23.28
N LEU A 308 -20.87 4.48 -22.00
CA LEU A 308 -22.12 3.85 -21.58
C LEU A 308 -23.36 4.75 -21.84
N VAL A 309 -23.20 6.08 -21.80
CA VAL A 309 -24.29 7.00 -22.19
C VAL A 309 -24.54 6.90 -23.69
N GLU A 310 -23.51 6.92 -24.54
CA GLU A 310 -23.63 6.80 -26.00
C GLU A 310 -24.24 5.45 -26.42
N GLU A 311 -23.74 4.34 -25.86
CA GLU A 311 -24.29 3.00 -26.10
C GLU A 311 -25.79 2.91 -25.70
N SER A 312 -26.18 3.56 -24.61
CA SER A 312 -27.58 3.56 -24.18
C SER A 312 -28.50 4.33 -25.12
N MET A 313 -28.01 5.42 -25.75
CA MET A 313 -28.73 6.19 -26.75
C MET A 313 -28.97 5.40 -28.04
N ASP A 314 -27.96 4.64 -28.49
CA ASP A 314 -28.08 3.78 -29.67
C ASP A 314 -29.14 2.69 -29.48
N ASN A 315 -29.48 2.35 -28.25
CA ASN A 315 -30.58 1.45 -27.89
C ASN A 315 -31.91 2.17 -27.53
N ASN A 316 -32.09 3.42 -27.96
CA ASN A 316 -33.24 4.28 -27.66
C ASN A 316 -33.53 4.46 -26.15
N LYS A 317 -32.49 4.45 -25.32
CA LYS A 317 -32.57 4.72 -23.87
C LYS A 317 -31.46 5.68 -23.48
N THR A 318 -31.77 6.75 -22.80
CA THR A 318 -30.77 7.70 -22.33
C THR A 318 -30.44 7.43 -20.87
N ASN A 319 -29.20 7.06 -20.58
CA ASN A 319 -28.75 6.80 -19.22
C ASN A 319 -28.18 8.08 -18.57
N LEU A 320 -29.08 8.94 -18.08
CA LEU A 320 -28.73 10.19 -17.41
C LEU A 320 -27.95 9.98 -16.09
N ARG A 321 -28.05 8.80 -15.48
CA ARG A 321 -27.29 8.49 -14.26
C ARG A 321 -25.80 8.37 -14.56
N ASN A 322 -25.45 7.73 -15.66
CA ASN A 322 -24.05 7.65 -16.11
C ASN A 322 -23.50 9.03 -16.49
N LEU A 323 -24.33 9.89 -17.11
CA LEU A 323 -23.94 11.27 -17.41
C LEU A 323 -23.66 12.08 -16.14
N ALA A 324 -24.51 11.94 -15.11
CA ALA A 324 -24.29 12.57 -13.80
C ALA A 324 -22.98 12.06 -13.17
N TYR A 325 -22.74 10.75 -13.22
CA TYR A 325 -21.55 10.14 -12.65
C TYR A 325 -20.29 10.64 -13.35
N ALA A 326 -20.25 10.63 -14.69
CA ALA A 326 -19.14 11.17 -15.48
C ALA A 326 -18.82 12.63 -15.10
N THR A 327 -19.88 13.47 -15.03
CA THR A 327 -19.73 14.89 -14.64
C THR A 327 -19.10 15.02 -13.24
N GLU A 328 -19.53 14.24 -12.27
CA GLU A 328 -19.01 14.33 -10.91
C GLU A 328 -17.59 13.73 -10.79
N ARG A 329 -17.24 12.72 -11.63
CA ARG A 329 -15.86 12.21 -11.71
C ARG A 329 -14.88 13.26 -12.22
N ILE A 330 -15.24 14.03 -13.25
CA ILE A 330 -14.42 15.14 -13.75
C ILE A 330 -14.19 16.20 -12.64
N ASN A 331 -15.26 16.60 -11.94
CA ASN A 331 -15.14 17.55 -10.84
C ASN A 331 -14.27 17.01 -9.71
N SER A 332 -14.36 15.73 -9.41
CA SER A 332 -13.53 15.07 -8.42
C SER A 332 -12.06 15.01 -8.87
N ALA A 333 -11.78 14.70 -10.14
CA ALA A 333 -10.42 14.72 -10.70
C ALA A 333 -9.77 16.09 -10.51
N LYS A 334 -10.49 17.16 -10.88
CA LYS A 334 -10.01 18.54 -10.68
C LYS A 334 -9.74 18.90 -9.22
N SER A 335 -10.54 18.36 -8.31
CA SER A 335 -10.32 18.60 -6.89
C SER A 335 -9.09 17.86 -6.36
N TRP A 336 -8.78 16.67 -6.88
CA TRP A 336 -7.59 15.89 -6.51
C TRP A 336 -6.29 16.43 -7.10
N ALA A 337 -6.35 17.10 -8.23
CA ALA A 337 -5.16 17.71 -8.83
C ALA A 337 -4.49 18.79 -7.95
N GLN A 338 -5.17 19.27 -6.91
CA GLN A 338 -4.60 20.20 -5.93
C GLN A 338 -3.51 19.57 -5.05
N PHE A 339 -3.39 18.23 -5.06
CA PHE A 339 -2.34 17.52 -4.34
C PHE A 339 -1.07 17.28 -5.17
N LEU A 340 -1.04 17.72 -6.43
CA LEU A 340 0.17 17.74 -7.24
C LEU A 340 1.10 18.88 -6.78
N GLU A 341 2.40 18.76 -7.04
CA GLU A 341 3.45 19.70 -6.61
C GLU A 341 3.63 19.81 -5.08
N ASN A 342 3.41 18.70 -4.35
CA ASN A 342 3.61 18.67 -2.91
C ASN A 342 5.10 18.57 -2.51
N THR A 343 5.40 19.08 -1.32
CA THR A 343 6.72 18.93 -0.70
C THR A 343 6.84 17.58 -0.01
N GLY A 344 8.00 16.94 -0.11
CA GLY A 344 8.24 15.65 0.51
C GLY A 344 9.56 15.03 0.04
N LYS A 345 9.81 13.79 0.46
CA LYS A 345 10.95 13.02 -0.03
C LYS A 345 10.80 12.75 -1.53
N GLU A 346 11.81 13.15 -2.29
CA GLU A 346 11.82 12.97 -3.74
C GLU A 346 12.36 11.59 -4.13
N PHE A 347 11.78 11.01 -5.18
CA PHE A 347 12.15 9.74 -5.77
C PHE A 347 12.46 9.91 -7.26
N ASP A 348 13.17 8.94 -7.83
CA ASP A 348 13.44 8.89 -9.27
C ASP A 348 12.27 8.20 -9.99
N PHE A 349 11.30 9.00 -10.40
CA PHE A 349 10.16 8.56 -11.18
C PHE A 349 10.45 8.76 -12.67
N ASN A 350 10.77 7.69 -13.37
CA ASN A 350 10.79 7.64 -14.82
C ASN A 350 9.96 6.44 -15.30
N ASP A 351 9.52 6.47 -16.55
CA ASP A 351 8.62 5.45 -17.12
C ASP A 351 9.11 4.03 -16.85
N LYS A 352 10.41 3.77 -17.00
CA LYS A 352 10.98 2.44 -16.80
C LYS A 352 10.92 2.00 -15.33
N VAL A 353 11.07 2.92 -14.40
CA VAL A 353 10.99 2.63 -12.95
C VAL A 353 9.56 2.35 -12.57
N ILE A 354 8.60 3.15 -13.04
CA ILE A 354 7.17 2.95 -12.78
C ILE A 354 6.67 1.68 -13.48
N GLU A 355 7.10 1.41 -14.74
CA GLU A 355 6.83 0.16 -15.43
C GLU A 355 7.28 -1.05 -14.62
N ASN A 356 8.50 -1.03 -14.07
CA ASN A 356 9.00 -2.12 -13.25
C ASN A 356 8.22 -2.28 -11.94
N ALA A 357 7.82 -1.20 -11.30
CA ALA A 357 6.97 -1.20 -10.13
C ALA A 357 5.61 -1.86 -10.43
N CYS A 358 4.95 -1.45 -11.54
CA CYS A 358 3.72 -2.07 -12.01
C CYS A 358 3.89 -3.57 -12.26
N ARG A 359 4.91 -4.00 -13.02
CA ARG A 359 5.18 -5.42 -13.31
C ARG A 359 5.41 -6.24 -12.03
N THR A 360 6.10 -5.67 -11.07
CA THR A 360 6.33 -6.30 -9.77
C THR A 360 5.02 -6.48 -9.02
N LYS A 361 4.20 -5.42 -8.95
CA LYS A 361 2.89 -5.47 -8.30
C LYS A 361 1.93 -6.45 -8.98
N LEU A 362 1.89 -6.50 -10.32
CA LEU A 362 1.12 -7.49 -11.08
C LEU A 362 1.53 -8.92 -10.71
N SER A 363 2.84 -9.18 -10.59
CA SER A 363 3.32 -10.50 -10.17
C SER A 363 2.86 -10.88 -8.77
N GLU A 364 2.82 -9.92 -7.84
CA GLU A 364 2.30 -10.13 -6.48
C GLU A 364 0.79 -10.45 -6.49
N VAL A 365 0.01 -9.77 -7.34
CA VAL A 365 -1.43 -10.05 -7.50
C VAL A 365 -1.65 -11.46 -8.05
N GLU A 366 -0.90 -11.85 -9.08
CA GLU A 366 -0.99 -13.20 -9.68
C GLU A 366 -0.67 -14.28 -8.66
N GLU A 367 0.36 -14.08 -7.85
CA GLU A 367 0.72 -15.00 -6.77
C GLU A 367 -0.44 -15.18 -5.79
N ARG A 368 -1.03 -14.07 -5.34
CA ARG A 368 -2.17 -14.09 -4.41
C ARG A 368 -3.42 -14.73 -5.02
N LEU A 369 -3.72 -14.41 -6.28
CA LEU A 369 -4.84 -15.01 -7.01
C LEU A 369 -4.69 -16.52 -7.13
N GLN A 370 -3.51 -17.01 -7.52
CA GLN A 370 -3.23 -18.44 -7.60
C GLN A 370 -3.43 -19.12 -6.24
N TYR A 371 -3.00 -18.47 -5.16
CA TYR A 371 -3.17 -18.98 -3.82
C TYR A 371 -4.65 -19.05 -3.39
N VAL A 372 -5.41 -17.97 -3.58
CA VAL A 372 -6.84 -17.92 -3.24
C VAL A 372 -7.66 -18.92 -4.05
N GLN A 373 -7.32 -19.14 -5.31
CA GLN A 373 -8.01 -20.10 -6.18
C GLN A 373 -7.94 -21.55 -5.71
N LEU A 374 -6.95 -21.89 -4.90
CA LEU A 374 -6.89 -23.22 -4.26
C LEU A 374 -8.08 -23.43 -3.30
N TYR A 375 -8.61 -22.35 -2.74
CA TYR A 375 -9.70 -22.36 -1.76
C TYR A 375 -11.04 -21.88 -2.35
N PHE A 376 -11.00 -20.89 -3.28
CA PHE A 376 -12.18 -20.25 -3.87
C PHE A 376 -12.07 -20.13 -5.40
N PRO A 377 -12.31 -21.21 -6.14
CA PRO A 377 -12.13 -21.19 -7.59
C PRO A 377 -13.13 -20.30 -8.35
N GLN A 378 -14.26 -19.88 -7.74
CA GLN A 378 -15.36 -19.22 -8.46
C GLN A 378 -15.63 -17.75 -8.10
N ASN A 379 -15.02 -17.18 -7.06
CA ASN A 379 -15.47 -15.90 -6.48
C ASN A 379 -14.59 -14.67 -6.78
N LEU A 380 -13.70 -14.72 -7.76
CA LEU A 380 -12.72 -13.65 -8.01
C LEU A 380 -12.86 -12.97 -9.37
N GLU A 381 -14.01 -13.08 -10.04
CA GLU A 381 -14.20 -12.48 -11.37
C GLU A 381 -13.99 -10.95 -11.39
N GLY A 382 -14.44 -10.24 -10.35
CA GLY A 382 -14.23 -8.79 -10.24
C GLY A 382 -12.76 -8.42 -10.14
N THR A 383 -12.00 -9.14 -9.31
CA THR A 383 -10.56 -8.92 -9.15
C THR A 383 -9.77 -9.29 -10.41
N ARG A 384 -10.19 -10.34 -11.13
CA ARG A 384 -9.58 -10.69 -12.43
C ARG A 384 -9.78 -9.60 -13.46
N LYS A 385 -10.98 -9.01 -13.54
CA LYS A 385 -11.23 -7.87 -14.43
C LYS A 385 -10.36 -6.66 -14.09
N GLU A 386 -10.21 -6.34 -12.81
CA GLU A 386 -9.29 -5.25 -12.38
C GLU A 386 -7.84 -5.55 -12.79
N LEU A 387 -7.42 -6.81 -12.64
CA LEU A 387 -6.10 -7.23 -13.08
C LEU A 387 -5.93 -7.16 -14.61
N ASP A 388 -6.94 -7.58 -15.37
CA ASP A 388 -6.94 -7.47 -16.83
C ASP A 388 -6.84 -5.99 -17.28
N TYR A 389 -7.55 -5.08 -16.61
CA TYR A 389 -7.42 -3.64 -16.86
C TYR A 389 -6.02 -3.12 -16.52
N ALA A 390 -5.40 -3.60 -15.44
CA ALA A 390 -4.03 -3.23 -15.10
C ALA A 390 -3.02 -3.73 -16.15
N TYR A 391 -3.21 -4.93 -16.70
CA TYR A 391 -2.40 -5.43 -17.84
C TYR A 391 -2.63 -4.62 -19.11
N GLN A 392 -3.86 -4.16 -19.35
CA GLN A 392 -4.14 -3.28 -20.50
C GLN A 392 -3.42 -1.94 -20.34
N ASP A 393 -3.49 -1.32 -19.13
CA ASP A 393 -2.76 -0.09 -18.84
C ASP A 393 -1.24 -0.26 -19.02
N LEU A 394 -0.67 -1.39 -18.58
CA LEU A 394 0.73 -1.70 -18.81
C LEU A 394 1.08 -1.74 -20.30
N LYS A 395 0.23 -2.35 -21.12
CA LYS A 395 0.42 -2.47 -22.57
C LYS A 395 0.31 -1.12 -23.28
N ASP A 396 -0.59 -0.27 -22.80
CA ASP A 396 -0.86 1.05 -23.37
C ASP A 396 0.15 2.12 -22.88
N GLY A 397 1.07 1.75 -21.97
CA GLY A 397 2.08 2.67 -21.42
C GLY A 397 1.60 3.52 -20.25
N ASN A 398 0.40 3.25 -19.71
CA ASN A 398 -0.17 3.94 -18.55
C ASN A 398 0.32 3.28 -17.23
N TYR A 399 1.60 3.39 -16.95
CA TYR A 399 2.26 2.61 -15.89
C TYR A 399 1.76 2.96 -14.48
N GLU A 400 1.42 4.22 -14.22
CA GLU A 400 0.87 4.69 -12.95
C GLU A 400 -0.52 4.09 -12.68
N LEU A 401 -1.39 4.08 -13.69
CA LEU A 401 -2.70 3.44 -13.60
C LEU A 401 -2.59 1.92 -13.42
N CYS A 402 -1.64 1.30 -14.12
CA CYS A 402 -1.33 -0.12 -13.92
C CYS A 402 -0.94 -0.40 -12.46
N LEU A 403 0.00 0.37 -11.89
CA LEU A 403 0.45 0.20 -10.51
C LEU A 403 -0.71 0.40 -9.53
N PHE A 404 -1.56 1.40 -9.76
CA PHE A 404 -2.70 1.70 -8.92
C PHE A 404 -3.75 0.57 -8.94
N LYS A 405 -4.18 0.13 -10.14
CA LYS A 405 -5.16 -0.95 -10.29
C LYS A 405 -4.62 -2.28 -9.75
N ALA A 406 -3.35 -2.59 -10.00
CA ALA A 406 -2.71 -3.77 -9.44
C ALA A 406 -2.66 -3.73 -7.91
N SER A 407 -2.38 -2.57 -7.29
CA SER A 407 -2.40 -2.41 -5.83
C SER A 407 -3.81 -2.63 -5.25
N LYS A 408 -4.85 -2.10 -5.92
CA LYS A 408 -6.24 -2.35 -5.52
C LYS A 408 -6.63 -3.82 -5.69
N ALA A 409 -6.26 -4.44 -6.80
CA ALA A 409 -6.51 -5.86 -7.05
C ALA A 409 -5.84 -6.75 -5.98
N LYS A 410 -4.60 -6.44 -5.59
CA LYS A 410 -3.91 -7.13 -4.49
C LYS A 410 -4.67 -7.00 -3.18
N ALA A 411 -5.06 -5.79 -2.82
CA ALA A 411 -5.82 -5.53 -1.59
C ALA A 411 -7.17 -6.27 -1.57
N ASN A 412 -7.85 -6.39 -2.72
CA ASN A 412 -9.08 -7.17 -2.85
C ASN A 412 -8.83 -8.65 -2.51
N VAL A 413 -7.80 -9.25 -3.10
CA VAL A 413 -7.44 -10.66 -2.84
C VAL A 413 -7.03 -10.86 -1.39
N ASP A 414 -6.17 -10.01 -0.86
CA ASP A 414 -5.70 -10.08 0.53
C ASP A 414 -6.84 -9.85 1.54
N THR A 415 -7.87 -9.07 1.17
CA THR A 415 -9.07 -8.90 1.99
C THR A 415 -9.89 -10.18 2.03
N VAL A 416 -10.10 -10.85 0.90
CA VAL A 416 -10.77 -12.15 0.86
C VAL A 416 -10.01 -13.17 1.71
N LEU A 417 -8.68 -13.23 1.60
CA LEU A 417 -7.85 -14.10 2.43
C LEU A 417 -7.97 -13.78 3.92
N SER A 418 -8.01 -12.51 4.29
CA SER A 418 -8.02 -12.09 5.70
C SER A 418 -9.30 -12.46 6.46
N VAL A 419 -10.41 -12.69 5.74
CA VAL A 419 -11.68 -13.17 6.34
C VAL A 419 -11.87 -14.67 6.17
N PHE A 420 -10.96 -15.34 5.48
CA PHE A 420 -11.03 -16.79 5.30
C PHE A 420 -10.87 -17.51 6.64
N GLY A 421 -11.85 -18.32 7.00
CA GLY A 421 -11.87 -19.02 8.28
C GLY A 421 -12.23 -18.16 9.50
N VAL A 422 -12.43 -16.86 9.34
CA VAL A 422 -12.83 -15.95 10.41
C VAL A 422 -14.35 -15.96 10.59
N ARG A 423 -14.82 -16.14 11.82
CA ARG A 423 -16.25 -16.02 12.14
C ARG A 423 -16.71 -14.58 11.99
N THR A 424 -17.97 -14.39 11.59
CA THR A 424 -18.57 -13.07 11.38
C THR A 424 -18.53 -12.16 12.61
N ASP A 425 -18.60 -12.73 13.81
CA ASP A 425 -18.49 -11.99 15.08
C ASP A 425 -17.05 -11.49 15.36
N ASN A 426 -16.06 -12.00 14.66
CA ASN A 426 -14.65 -11.66 14.83
C ASN A 426 -14.06 -10.76 13.73
N VAL A 427 -14.82 -10.45 12.69
CA VAL A 427 -14.40 -9.53 11.61
C VAL A 427 -13.97 -8.17 12.18
N ALA A 428 -14.65 -7.67 13.21
CA ALA A 428 -14.28 -6.43 13.88
C ALA A 428 -12.89 -6.50 14.55
N GLY A 429 -12.51 -7.65 15.10
CA GLY A 429 -11.17 -7.88 15.68
C GLY A 429 -10.07 -7.82 14.62
N VAL A 430 -10.27 -8.51 13.49
CA VAL A 430 -9.35 -8.51 12.34
C VAL A 430 -9.23 -7.10 11.76
N LEU A 431 -10.36 -6.38 11.60
CA LEU A 431 -10.38 -5.01 11.10
C LEU A 431 -9.59 -4.06 12.01
N ASN A 432 -9.84 -4.07 13.33
CA ASN A 432 -9.16 -3.19 14.28
C ASN A 432 -7.64 -3.43 14.26
N GLN A 433 -7.22 -4.68 14.16
CA GLN A 433 -5.83 -5.02 14.05
C GLN A 433 -5.21 -4.51 12.75
N LYS A 434 -5.88 -4.73 11.60
CA LYS A 434 -5.42 -4.25 10.30
C LYS A 434 -5.31 -2.72 10.29
N LEU A 435 -6.29 -2.01 10.85
CA LEU A 435 -6.24 -0.55 11.01
C LEU A 435 -5.06 -0.10 11.87
N SER A 436 -4.76 -0.79 12.97
CA SER A 436 -3.58 -0.48 13.80
C SER A 436 -2.25 -0.66 13.05
N ILE A 437 -2.17 -1.65 12.16
CA ILE A 437 -0.98 -1.87 11.32
C ILE A 437 -0.86 -0.77 10.27
N VAL A 438 -1.97 -0.40 9.62
CA VAL A 438 -2.01 0.72 8.65
C VAL A 438 -1.58 2.02 9.31
N GLU A 439 -2.13 2.34 10.50
CA GLU A 439 -1.77 3.55 11.25
C GLU A 439 -0.26 3.58 11.55
N ARG A 440 0.29 2.48 12.04
CA ARG A 440 1.73 2.38 12.28
C ARG A 440 2.54 2.62 11.01
N ASN A 441 2.17 1.99 9.91
CA ASN A 441 2.85 2.15 8.63
C ASN A 441 2.82 3.61 8.15
N LEU A 442 1.65 4.27 8.24
CA LEU A 442 1.51 5.69 7.90
C LEU A 442 2.39 6.60 8.75
N VAL A 443 2.54 6.30 10.05
CA VAL A 443 3.45 7.02 10.96
C VAL A 443 4.90 6.85 10.52
N GLU A 444 5.32 5.62 10.26
CA GLU A 444 6.69 5.30 9.86
C GLU A 444 7.06 5.97 8.53
N GLU A 445 6.16 5.93 7.53
CA GLU A 445 6.38 6.60 6.24
C GLU A 445 6.45 8.12 6.39
N THR A 446 5.57 8.71 7.19
CA THR A 446 5.59 10.16 7.46
C THR A 446 6.91 10.60 8.10
N GLU A 447 7.46 9.80 9.01
CA GLU A 447 8.77 10.08 9.62
C GLU A 447 9.93 9.96 8.63
N LYS A 448 9.82 9.09 7.63
CA LYS A 448 10.78 9.03 6.51
C LYS A 448 10.65 10.21 5.54
N GLY A 449 9.69 11.12 5.76
CA GLY A 449 9.36 12.24 4.87
C GLY A 449 8.53 11.84 3.66
N VAL A 450 7.91 10.65 3.69
CA VAL A 450 6.97 10.16 2.68
C VAL A 450 5.55 10.35 3.21
N PHE A 451 4.69 11.01 2.43
CA PHE A 451 3.28 11.12 2.81
C PHE A 451 2.40 10.37 1.79
N PRO A 452 1.96 9.14 2.10
CA PRO A 452 1.09 8.35 1.23
C PRO A 452 -0.37 8.84 1.36
N ILE A 453 -0.74 9.79 0.51
CA ILE A 453 -2.05 10.49 0.57
C ILE A 453 -3.23 9.53 0.41
N LEU A 454 -3.11 8.52 -0.48
CA LEU A 454 -4.17 7.52 -0.67
C LEU A 454 -4.22 6.54 0.49
N GLY A 455 -3.06 6.10 0.98
CA GLY A 455 -2.98 5.27 2.17
C GLY A 455 -3.71 5.90 3.34
N TYR A 456 -3.44 7.19 3.60
CA TYR A 456 -4.14 7.95 4.64
C TYR A 456 -5.63 8.14 4.35
N SER A 457 -5.99 8.51 3.13
CA SER A 457 -7.38 8.75 2.73
C SER A 457 -8.26 7.50 2.93
N TYR A 458 -7.77 6.35 2.49
CA TYR A 458 -8.49 5.09 2.68
C TYR A 458 -8.50 4.62 4.14
N PHE A 459 -7.46 4.90 4.91
CA PHE A 459 -7.43 4.65 6.35
C PHE A 459 -8.51 5.46 7.08
N GLU A 460 -8.63 6.76 6.78
CA GLU A 460 -9.67 7.63 7.34
C GLU A 460 -11.07 7.12 6.99
N TYR A 461 -11.28 6.73 5.72
CA TYR A 461 -12.56 6.22 5.27
C TYR A 461 -12.92 4.86 5.89
N ALA A 462 -11.95 3.95 6.01
CA ALA A 462 -12.14 2.67 6.69
C ALA A 462 -12.56 2.86 8.16
N ASN A 463 -11.91 3.80 8.87
CA ASN A 463 -12.30 4.15 10.24
C ASN A 463 -13.73 4.70 10.34
N SER A 464 -14.19 5.48 9.35
CA SER A 464 -15.56 6.01 9.33
C SER A 464 -16.63 4.94 9.07
N LEU A 465 -16.24 3.84 8.44
CA LEU A 465 -17.15 2.73 8.10
C LEU A 465 -17.15 1.59 9.12
N LYS A 466 -16.16 1.52 10.00
CA LYS A 466 -15.89 0.33 10.84
C LYS A 466 -17.09 -0.19 11.64
N ASP A 467 -17.96 0.70 12.12
CA ASP A 467 -19.11 0.36 12.95
C ASP A 467 -20.39 0.13 12.11
N SER A 468 -20.48 0.73 10.91
CA SER A 468 -21.67 0.67 10.05
C SER A 468 -21.56 -0.37 8.93
N ASP A 469 -20.36 -0.58 8.39
CA ASP A 469 -20.06 -1.53 7.31
C ASP A 469 -18.64 -2.07 7.46
N PRO A 470 -18.43 -3.05 8.38
CA PRO A 470 -17.10 -3.58 8.67
C PRO A 470 -16.45 -4.31 7.49
N PHE A 471 -17.22 -4.85 6.52
CA PHE A 471 -16.66 -5.49 5.34
C PHE A 471 -16.06 -4.47 4.36
N SER A 472 -16.79 -3.39 4.08
CA SER A 472 -16.22 -2.28 3.30
C SER A 472 -15.04 -1.64 4.03
N ALA A 473 -15.11 -1.47 5.35
CA ALA A 473 -14.00 -0.95 6.15
C ALA A 473 -12.75 -1.85 6.03
N LEU A 474 -12.93 -3.18 6.03
CA LEU A 474 -11.82 -4.13 5.87
C LEU A 474 -11.19 -4.03 4.46
N LEU A 475 -12.02 -3.83 3.42
CA LEU A 475 -11.53 -3.61 2.06
C LEU A 475 -10.72 -2.31 1.96
N TYR A 476 -11.27 -1.19 2.47
CA TYR A 476 -10.56 0.10 2.45
C TYR A 476 -9.31 0.10 3.31
N SER A 477 -9.28 -0.67 4.42
CA SER A 477 -8.05 -0.88 5.17
C SER A 477 -6.99 -1.65 4.37
N GLY A 478 -7.42 -2.55 3.47
CA GLY A 478 -6.56 -3.22 2.49
C GLY A 478 -5.95 -2.24 1.49
N TYR A 479 -6.76 -1.38 0.89
CA TYR A 479 -6.28 -0.31 0.01
C TYR A 479 -5.31 0.62 0.73
N ALA A 480 -5.65 1.02 1.96
CA ALA A 480 -4.78 1.86 2.79
C ALA A 480 -3.41 1.21 3.00
N LEU A 481 -3.35 -0.09 3.32
CA LEU A 481 -2.11 -0.80 3.54
C LEU A 481 -1.25 -0.90 2.27
N GLU A 482 -1.86 -1.29 1.13
CA GLU A 482 -1.11 -1.45 -0.13
C GLU A 482 -0.59 -0.11 -0.68
N LEU A 483 -1.36 0.97 -0.53
CA LEU A 483 -0.98 2.28 -1.03
C LEU A 483 -0.12 3.08 -0.06
N SER A 484 -0.11 2.76 1.23
CA SER A 484 0.81 3.39 2.18
C SER A 484 2.26 2.92 2.09
N ASN A 485 2.56 1.93 1.24
CA ASN A 485 3.88 1.31 1.16
C ASN A 485 4.39 1.24 -0.29
N LEU A 486 4.02 2.22 -1.13
CA LEU A 486 4.47 2.24 -2.53
C LEU A 486 5.94 2.62 -2.69
N ASP A 487 6.51 3.33 -1.74
CA ASP A 487 7.90 3.80 -1.80
C ASP A 487 8.94 2.67 -1.86
N ILE A 488 8.59 1.44 -1.42
CA ILE A 488 9.46 0.26 -1.52
C ILE A 488 9.88 -0.09 -2.96
N TYR A 489 9.10 0.36 -3.97
CA TYR A 489 9.41 0.13 -5.38
C TYR A 489 10.32 1.21 -5.98
N PHE A 490 10.57 2.30 -5.26
CA PHE A 490 11.26 3.48 -5.79
C PHE A 490 12.55 3.79 -5.02
N LYS A 491 13.54 4.30 -5.73
CA LYS A 491 14.77 4.77 -5.11
C LYS A 491 14.68 6.26 -4.81
N SER A 492 15.08 6.65 -3.60
CA SER A 492 15.22 8.07 -3.27
C SER A 492 16.18 8.76 -4.24
N SER A 493 15.75 9.89 -4.81
CA SER A 493 16.57 10.74 -5.67
C SER A 493 17.65 11.51 -4.89
N ILE A 494 17.47 11.64 -3.58
CA ILE A 494 18.47 12.24 -2.72
C ILE A 494 19.66 11.26 -2.69
N ARG A 495 20.68 11.53 -3.52
CA ARG A 495 22.02 11.04 -3.21
C ARG A 495 22.26 11.47 -1.77
N GLU A 496 22.30 10.51 -0.84
CA GLU A 496 22.88 10.79 0.47
C GLU A 496 24.15 11.58 0.19
N LYS A 497 24.18 12.85 0.54
CA LYS A 497 25.44 13.56 0.69
C LYS A 497 26.13 12.70 1.70
N ILE A 498 27.03 11.83 1.21
CA ILE A 498 27.93 11.10 2.06
C ILE A 498 28.58 12.20 2.87
N ASN A 499 28.14 12.38 4.09
CA ASN A 499 28.86 13.18 5.07
C ASN A 499 30.13 12.40 5.33
N LEU A 500 31.11 12.58 4.42
CA LEU A 500 32.46 12.01 4.55
C LEU A 500 33.05 12.32 5.93
N PHE A 501 32.49 13.30 6.64
CA PHE A 501 32.87 13.69 7.99
C PHE A 501 32.23 12.87 9.10
N GLU A 502 31.07 12.23 8.89
CA GLU A 502 30.45 11.36 9.93
C GLU A 502 31.02 9.94 9.95
N SER A 503 31.57 9.46 8.83
CA SER A 503 32.19 8.15 8.75
C SER A 503 33.67 8.12 9.16
N ILE A 504 34.30 9.28 9.36
CA ILE A 504 35.67 9.36 9.80
C ILE A 504 35.69 9.33 11.34
N ASP A 505 36.23 8.26 11.89
CA ASP A 505 36.47 8.17 13.33
C ASP A 505 37.18 9.47 13.78
N LYS A 506 36.57 10.21 14.69
CA LYS A 506 37.09 11.49 15.21
C LYS A 506 38.56 11.40 15.64
N ARG A 507 38.99 10.21 16.06
CA ARG A 507 40.38 9.92 16.43
C ARG A 507 41.31 9.93 15.22
N LEU A 508 40.87 9.38 14.07
CA LEU A 508 41.62 9.39 12.82
C LEU A 508 41.74 10.80 12.24
N PHE A 509 40.67 11.60 12.34
CA PHE A 509 40.68 12.98 11.90
C PHE A 509 41.64 13.87 12.74
N ILE A 510 41.62 13.67 14.07
CA ILE A 510 42.57 14.36 14.97
C ILE A 510 44.02 13.93 14.70
N ALA A 511 44.26 12.65 14.46
CA ALA A 511 45.58 12.13 14.12
C ALA A 511 46.12 12.68 12.79
N LEU A 512 45.25 12.85 11.78
CA LEU A 512 45.59 13.45 10.49
C LEU A 512 46.00 14.92 10.66
N ILE A 513 45.20 15.70 11.40
CA ILE A 513 45.51 17.13 11.69
C ILE A 513 46.82 17.24 12.48
N ALA A 514 47.00 16.42 13.49
CA ALA A 514 48.26 16.40 14.27
C ALA A 514 49.48 16.03 13.40
N GLY A 515 49.36 15.09 12.49
CA GLY A 515 50.37 14.71 11.52
C GLY A 515 50.75 15.84 10.57
N ILE A 516 49.76 16.57 10.06
CA ILE A 516 49.97 17.75 9.19
C ILE A 516 50.70 18.87 9.96
N ILE A 517 50.30 19.17 11.19
CA ILE A 517 50.96 20.18 12.03
C ILE A 517 52.41 19.81 12.34
N LEU A 518 52.67 18.55 12.69
CA LEU A 518 54.00 18.04 12.94
C LEU A 518 54.85 18.09 11.67
N GLY A 519 54.32 17.76 10.52
CA GLY A 519 54.99 17.85 9.22
C GLY A 519 55.39 19.29 8.87
N ILE A 520 54.49 20.26 9.06
CA ILE A 520 54.79 21.68 8.84
C ILE A 520 55.88 22.17 9.81
N PHE A 521 55.82 21.74 11.07
CA PHE A 521 56.82 22.09 12.07
C PHE A 521 58.19 21.51 11.73
N ALA A 522 58.27 20.24 11.32
CA ALA A 522 59.51 19.60 10.89
C ALA A 522 60.16 20.29 9.69
N VAL A 523 59.35 20.70 8.67
CA VAL A 523 59.84 21.47 7.50
C VAL A 523 60.40 22.84 7.93
N LYS A 524 59.71 23.53 8.83
CA LYS A 524 60.21 24.84 9.34
C LYS A 524 61.49 24.70 10.14
N VAL A 525 61.63 23.69 10.96
CA VAL A 525 62.84 23.41 11.73
C VAL A 525 64.03 23.07 10.79
N PHE A 526 63.78 22.29 9.75
CA PHE A 526 64.77 21.94 8.73
C PHE A 526 65.25 23.17 7.94
N ASP A 527 64.33 24.06 7.56
CA ASP A 527 64.67 25.35 6.89
C ASP A 527 65.42 26.30 7.80
N PHE A 528 65.07 26.33 9.09
CA PHE A 528 65.81 27.14 10.08
C PHE A 528 67.23 26.68 10.28
N ASN A 529 67.46 25.35 10.35
CA ASN A 529 68.80 24.75 10.45
C ASN A 529 69.64 24.99 9.17
N LYS A 530 69.02 24.93 7.97
CA LYS A 530 69.71 25.26 6.72
C LYS A 530 70.16 26.71 6.64
N LYS A 531 69.38 27.64 7.16
CA LYS A 531 69.76 29.09 7.24
C LYS A 531 70.80 29.36 8.32
N GLY A 532 70.87 28.54 9.36
CA GLY A 532 71.93 28.61 10.41
C GLY A 532 73.29 28.16 9.94
N ILE A 533 73.39 27.13 9.12
CA ILE A 533 74.61 26.59 8.56
C ILE A 533 75.19 27.53 7.47
N GLY A 534 74.34 28.19 6.68
CA GLY A 534 74.79 29.14 5.65
C GLY A 534 75.41 30.44 6.20
N LYS A 535 75.19 30.83 7.46
CA LYS A 535 75.75 32.00 8.11
C LYS A 535 77.13 31.73 8.76
N LYS A 536 77.48 30.48 9.06
CA LYS A 536 78.79 30.13 9.61
C LYS A 536 79.89 30.06 8.58
N HIS A 537 79.65 29.89 7.30
CA HIS A 537 80.64 29.83 6.23
C HIS A 537 80.98 31.20 5.61
N ARG A 538 80.27 32.31 5.97
CA ARG A 538 80.58 33.67 5.49
C ARG A 538 81.40 34.52 6.45
N ARG A 539 81.96 33.98 7.56
CA ARG A 539 82.80 34.68 8.53
C ARG A 539 84.24 34.19 8.57
N LYS A 540 84.69 33.38 7.60
CA LYS A 540 86.10 33.07 7.39
C LYS A 540 86.43 33.22 5.90
N LYS A 541 86.58 34.48 5.46
CA LYS A 541 87.44 34.95 4.38
C LYS A 541 87.70 36.43 4.64
#